data_91e950a724f4220aea2df8611fd7682a
#
_entry.id   91e950a724f4220aea2df8611fd7682a
#
_cell.length_a   1.000
_cell.length_b   1.000
_cell.length_c   1.000
_cell.angle_alpha   90.00
_cell.angle_beta   90.00
_cell.angle_gamma   90.00
#
_symmetry.space_group_name_H-M   'P 1'
#
loop_
_entity.id
_entity.type
_entity.pdbx_description
1 polymer ?
#
loop_
_entity_poly.entity_id
_entity_poly.type
_entity_poly.pdbx_seq_one_letter_code
_entity_poly.pdbx_strand_id
1 'polypeptide(L)'
;EGGKEGERKKRKKEGEKTAIAFIYFITKIKENRQKIEDTILVIDDPISSFDSNKLFSAYAYMKSECDKAKQLFVLTHNYNFFSLVFGWFNKKHIKVENKKYPNYSIYRIENKFENGVRFAFLNNGGESLKQATEYDYIFNMVYSLKDKFLSKQEMIFCGNVARKLVESFLSFKFPKQRADLMALLNAALPGDDNDIVRERIYKFINIYSHEKKINVLEELDTEVLDATSQTVINDILKMVKDLDERHYNAMVEKVEKELVD
;
A
#
# COMPACT_ATOMS: atom_id res chain seq x y z
N GLU A 1 -3.13 27.88 -8.46
CA GLU A 1 -1.72 27.38 -8.59
C GLU A 1 -0.91 27.57 -7.28
N GLY A 2 -1.11 28.63 -6.50
CA GLY A 2 -0.35 28.90 -5.27
C GLY A 2 -0.51 27.90 -4.11
N GLY A 3 -1.63 27.17 -4.03
CA GLY A 3 -1.89 26.17 -2.98
C GLY A 3 -1.03 24.92 -3.10
N LYS A 4 -0.85 24.40 -4.31
CA LYS A 4 -0.06 23.17 -4.58
C LYS A 4 1.45 23.40 -4.38
N GLU A 5 1.93 24.59 -4.64
CA GLU A 5 3.34 24.95 -4.45
C GLU A 5 3.70 25.13 -2.97
N GLY A 6 2.78 25.69 -2.19
CA GLY A 6 2.90 25.79 -0.73
C GLY A 6 2.92 24.43 -0.03
N GLU A 7 2.06 23.51 -0.42
CA GLU A 7 2.04 22.13 0.09
C GLU A 7 3.30 21.34 -0.30
N ARG A 8 3.80 21.49 -1.52
CA ARG A 8 5.07 20.88 -1.95
C ARG A 8 6.26 21.40 -1.15
N LYS A 9 6.33 22.71 -0.88
CA LYS A 9 7.37 23.31 -0.04
C LYS A 9 7.28 22.84 1.41
N LYS A 10 6.07 22.67 1.96
CA LYS A 10 5.83 22.17 3.31
C LYS A 10 6.28 20.71 3.46
N ARG A 11 5.91 19.84 2.51
CA ARG A 11 6.35 18.41 2.47
C ARG A 11 7.86 18.25 2.32
N LYS A 12 8.52 19.10 1.50
CA LYS A 12 9.99 19.10 1.39
C LYS A 12 10.66 19.43 2.73
N LYS A 13 10.17 20.45 3.46
CA LYS A 13 10.71 20.80 4.77
C LYS A 13 10.51 19.70 5.82
N GLU A 14 9.39 18.99 5.80
CA GLU A 14 9.12 17.88 6.70
C GLU A 14 10.07 16.69 6.43
N GLY A 15 10.27 16.30 5.18
CA GLY A 15 11.21 15.26 4.82
C GLY A 15 12.66 15.57 5.21
N GLU A 16 13.09 16.84 5.10
CA GLU A 16 14.41 17.27 5.54
C GLU A 16 14.57 17.16 7.06
N LYS A 17 13.56 17.55 7.82
CA LYS A 17 13.55 17.39 9.28
C LYS A 17 13.63 15.93 9.72
N THR A 18 12.87 15.05 9.08
CA THR A 18 12.89 13.61 9.36
C THR A 18 14.27 13.01 9.06
N ALA A 19 14.91 13.41 7.95
CA ALA A 19 16.27 12.97 7.63
C ALA A 19 17.29 13.42 8.69
N ILE A 20 17.23 14.68 9.08
CA ILE A 20 18.13 15.24 10.11
C ILE A 20 17.90 14.52 11.45
N ALA A 21 16.64 14.30 11.85
CA ALA A 21 16.31 13.59 13.08
C ALA A 21 16.84 12.15 13.07
N PHE A 22 16.72 11.45 11.93
CA PHE A 22 17.23 10.08 11.80
C PHE A 22 18.77 10.03 11.85
N ILE A 23 19.46 10.92 11.14
CA ILE A 23 20.94 11.02 11.20
C ILE A 23 21.38 11.35 12.63
N TYR A 24 20.73 12.30 13.29
CA TYR A 24 21.01 12.68 14.66
C TYR A 24 20.82 11.49 15.62
N PHE A 25 19.73 10.75 15.49
CA PHE A 25 19.47 9.55 16.29
C PHE A 25 20.60 8.52 16.17
N ILE A 26 21.00 8.16 14.96
CA ILE A 26 22.08 7.21 14.73
C ILE A 26 23.42 7.74 15.27
N THR A 27 23.71 9.04 15.09
CA THR A 27 24.92 9.67 15.60
C THR A 27 24.97 9.61 17.13
N LYS A 28 23.85 9.86 17.81
CA LYS A 28 23.76 9.79 19.27
C LYS A 28 24.00 8.39 19.84
N ILE A 29 23.52 7.35 19.17
CA ILE A 29 23.82 5.97 19.55
C ILE A 29 25.32 5.73 19.56
N LYS A 30 26.05 6.19 18.52
CA LYS A 30 27.50 6.04 18.40
C LYS A 30 28.27 6.87 19.43
N GLU A 31 27.86 8.11 19.69
CA GLU A 31 28.50 8.99 20.68
C GLU A 31 28.46 8.43 22.10
N ASN A 32 27.40 7.73 22.49
CA ASN A 32 27.24 7.14 23.82
C ASN A 32 28.13 5.91 24.07
N ARG A 33 29.12 5.64 23.19
CA ARG A 33 30.01 4.46 23.27
C ARG A 33 29.29 3.11 23.25
N GLN A 34 28.01 3.10 22.92
CA GLN A 34 27.27 1.85 22.75
C GLN A 34 27.69 1.22 21.42
N LYS A 35 28.06 -0.04 21.49
CA LYS A 35 28.34 -0.80 20.27
C LYS A 35 27.00 -1.13 19.61
N ILE A 36 26.87 -0.85 18.34
CA ILE A 36 25.66 -1.13 17.58
C ILE A 36 25.33 -2.62 17.62
N GLU A 37 26.33 -3.48 17.72
CA GLU A 37 26.24 -4.93 17.79
C GLU A 37 25.55 -5.43 19.08
N ASP A 38 25.53 -4.61 20.13
CA ASP A 38 24.90 -4.92 21.41
C ASP A 38 23.54 -4.23 21.57
N THR A 39 23.11 -3.47 20.53
CA THR A 39 21.94 -2.60 20.61
C THR A 39 20.74 -3.20 19.88
N ILE A 40 19.57 -3.14 20.50
CA ILE A 40 18.28 -3.38 19.84
C ILE A 40 17.77 -2.05 19.33
N LEU A 41 17.55 -1.96 18.01
CA LEU A 41 17.05 -0.75 17.35
C LEU A 41 15.60 -0.93 16.94
N VAL A 42 14.79 0.09 17.23
CA VAL A 42 13.42 0.21 16.71
C VAL A 42 13.33 1.49 15.89
N ILE A 43 13.03 1.34 14.62
CA ILE A 43 12.92 2.44 13.65
C ILE A 43 11.49 2.46 13.17
N ASP A 44 10.74 3.48 13.59
CA ASP A 44 9.33 3.65 13.26
C ASP A 44 9.18 4.70 12.16
N ASP A 45 8.72 4.24 11.02
CA ASP A 45 8.38 5.03 9.82
C ASP A 45 9.37 6.15 9.45
N PRO A 46 10.65 5.82 9.24
CA PRO A 46 11.72 6.81 9.10
C PRO A 46 11.57 7.68 7.84
N ILE A 47 10.56 7.41 6.98
CA ILE A 47 10.48 7.94 5.62
C ILE A 47 9.10 8.50 5.27
N SER A 48 8.26 8.79 6.24
CA SER A 48 6.86 9.22 6.04
C SER A 48 6.67 10.42 5.08
N SER A 49 7.73 11.20 4.81
CA SER A 49 7.65 12.46 4.04
C SER A 49 8.67 12.58 2.90
N PHE A 50 9.36 11.49 2.52
CA PHE A 50 10.41 11.56 1.49
C PHE A 50 9.86 11.40 0.07
N ASP A 51 10.45 12.16 -0.86
CA ASP A 51 10.35 11.85 -2.27
C ASP A 51 11.18 10.59 -2.63
N SER A 52 10.89 9.99 -3.78
CA SER A 52 11.51 8.73 -4.21
C SER A 52 13.04 8.79 -4.23
N ASN A 53 13.65 9.94 -4.51
CA ASN A 53 15.11 10.08 -4.57
C ASN A 53 15.73 10.04 -3.16
N LYS A 54 15.08 10.64 -2.19
CA LYS A 54 15.54 10.66 -0.80
C LYS A 54 15.32 9.31 -0.10
N LEU A 55 14.33 8.54 -0.54
CA LEU A 55 14.02 7.21 -0.02
C LEU A 55 15.22 6.26 -0.16
N PHE A 56 15.87 6.22 -1.32
CA PHE A 56 17.07 5.39 -1.54
C PHE A 56 18.24 5.81 -0.66
N SER A 57 18.47 7.12 -0.50
CA SER A 57 19.55 7.64 0.32
C SER A 57 19.32 7.30 1.81
N ALA A 58 18.12 7.45 2.30
CA ALA A 58 17.74 7.10 3.68
C ALA A 58 17.87 5.59 3.94
N TYR A 59 17.40 4.77 3.00
CA TYR A 59 17.57 3.32 3.06
C TYR A 59 19.06 2.93 3.09
N ALA A 60 19.87 3.47 2.18
CA ALA A 60 21.30 3.16 2.10
C ALA A 60 22.02 3.53 3.41
N TYR A 61 21.72 4.71 3.96
CA TYR A 61 22.25 5.15 5.23
C TYR A 61 21.81 4.24 6.38
N MET A 62 20.52 3.96 6.49
CA MET A 62 20.01 3.03 7.52
C MET A 62 20.67 1.67 7.45
N LYS A 63 20.79 1.11 6.25
CA LYS A 63 21.45 -0.17 6.03
C LYS A 63 22.90 -0.13 6.47
N SER A 64 23.70 0.90 6.05
CA SER A 64 25.10 1.01 6.42
C SER A 64 25.33 1.10 7.91
N GLU A 65 24.43 1.79 8.61
CA GLU A 65 24.58 2.09 10.04
C GLU A 65 24.00 1.01 10.96
N CYS A 66 22.89 0.36 10.52
CA CYS A 66 22.11 -0.56 11.39
C CYS A 66 22.32 -2.04 11.04
N ASP A 67 23.07 -2.38 9.97
CA ASP A 67 23.22 -3.78 9.50
C ASP A 67 23.77 -4.74 10.56
N LYS A 68 24.58 -4.23 11.48
CA LYS A 68 25.23 -5.00 12.54
C LYS A 68 24.50 -4.95 13.88
N ALA A 69 23.34 -4.29 13.95
CA ALA A 69 22.58 -4.24 15.19
C ALA A 69 22.24 -5.66 15.69
N LYS A 70 22.26 -5.83 17.02
CA LYS A 70 21.90 -7.10 17.67
C LYS A 70 20.51 -7.56 17.24
N GLN A 71 19.57 -6.62 17.17
CA GLN A 71 18.24 -6.81 16.64
C GLN A 71 17.75 -5.50 16.04
N LEU A 72 17.06 -5.58 14.90
CA LEU A 72 16.52 -4.42 14.20
C LEU A 72 15.04 -4.63 13.91
N PHE A 73 14.22 -3.73 14.43
CA PHE A 73 12.80 -3.61 14.07
C PHE A 73 12.63 -2.41 13.16
N VAL A 74 12.01 -2.62 12.01
CA VAL A 74 11.66 -1.55 11.06
C VAL A 74 10.16 -1.59 10.84
N LEU A 75 9.49 -0.52 11.23
CA LEU A 75 8.07 -0.33 11.01
C LEU A 75 7.91 0.66 9.86
N THR A 76 7.00 0.40 8.95
CA THR A 76 6.68 1.34 7.87
C THR A 76 5.31 1.04 7.27
N HIS A 77 4.64 2.10 6.82
CA HIS A 77 3.45 2.02 5.99
C HIS A 77 3.76 2.27 4.49
N ASN A 78 5.02 2.59 4.16
CA ASN A 78 5.45 2.86 2.80
C ASN A 78 5.92 1.56 2.13
N TYR A 79 5.16 1.08 1.15
CA TYR A 79 5.45 -0.17 0.45
C TYR A 79 6.82 -0.16 -0.28
N ASN A 80 7.19 0.95 -0.92
CA ASN A 80 8.46 1.05 -1.63
C ASN A 80 9.65 0.92 -0.67
N PHE A 81 9.53 1.52 0.52
CA PHE A 81 10.54 1.36 1.56
C PHE A 81 10.56 -0.06 2.13
N PHE A 82 9.40 -0.64 2.39
CA PHE A 82 9.29 -2.04 2.79
C PHE A 82 10.00 -2.96 1.78
N SER A 83 9.77 -2.81 0.48
CA SER A 83 10.42 -3.60 -0.57
C SER A 83 11.96 -3.51 -0.52
N LEU A 84 12.52 -2.32 -0.27
CA LEU A 84 13.95 -2.13 -0.13
C LEU A 84 14.51 -2.85 1.11
N VAL A 85 13.83 -2.70 2.25
CA VAL A 85 14.21 -3.34 3.52
C VAL A 85 14.07 -4.86 3.41
N PHE A 86 12.98 -5.34 2.82
CA PHE A 86 12.79 -6.76 2.56
C PHE A 86 13.88 -7.33 1.66
N GLY A 87 14.21 -6.67 0.55
CA GLY A 87 15.30 -7.08 -0.34
C GLY A 87 16.67 -7.14 0.34
N TRP A 88 16.88 -6.33 1.37
CA TRP A 88 18.07 -6.39 2.22
C TRP A 88 18.00 -7.59 3.18
N PHE A 89 16.91 -7.76 3.93
CA PHE A 89 16.76 -8.83 4.92
C PHE A 89 16.69 -10.21 4.28
N ASN A 90 16.07 -10.33 3.12
CA ASN A 90 15.97 -11.60 2.38
C ASN A 90 17.32 -12.23 2.00
N LYS A 91 18.40 -11.45 2.07
CA LYS A 91 19.77 -11.94 1.88
C LYS A 91 20.41 -12.44 3.18
N LYS A 92 19.78 -12.20 4.34
CA LYS A 92 20.29 -12.60 5.65
C LYS A 92 19.75 -13.97 6.05
N HIS A 93 20.66 -14.91 6.21
CA HIS A 93 20.34 -16.29 6.61
C HIS A 93 21.27 -16.73 7.74
N ILE A 94 20.73 -17.52 8.64
CA ILE A 94 21.49 -18.29 9.61
C ILE A 94 21.61 -19.75 9.13
N LYS A 95 22.72 -20.40 9.44
CA LYS A 95 22.92 -21.81 9.16
C LYS A 95 22.76 -22.59 10.48
N VAL A 96 21.86 -23.55 10.48
CA VAL A 96 21.68 -24.51 11.56
C VAL A 96 21.70 -25.90 10.94
N GLU A 97 22.58 -26.79 11.40
CA GLU A 97 22.71 -28.16 10.90
C GLU A 97 22.81 -28.26 9.36
N ASN A 98 23.64 -27.40 8.75
CA ASN A 98 23.80 -27.27 7.29
C ASN A 98 22.57 -26.77 6.49
N LYS A 99 21.46 -26.45 7.15
CA LYS A 99 20.30 -25.80 6.51
C LYS A 99 20.35 -24.29 6.68
N LYS A 100 19.90 -23.57 5.66
CA LYS A 100 19.77 -22.10 5.70
C LYS A 100 18.36 -21.73 6.14
N TYR A 101 18.26 -20.87 7.14
CA TYR A 101 17.00 -20.31 7.63
C TYR A 101 17.01 -18.80 7.47
N PRO A 102 15.89 -18.16 7.15
CA PRO A 102 15.79 -16.71 7.16
C PRO A 102 16.13 -16.15 8.55
N ASN A 103 16.95 -15.10 8.62
CA ASN A 103 17.26 -14.39 9.85
C ASN A 103 16.40 -13.13 9.98
N TYR A 104 15.12 -13.25 9.66
CA TYR A 104 14.14 -12.17 9.76
C TYR A 104 12.72 -12.74 9.88
N SER A 105 11.83 -11.91 10.39
CA SER A 105 10.38 -12.16 10.40
C SER A 105 9.66 -10.92 9.86
N ILE A 106 8.53 -11.14 9.19
CA ILE A 106 7.68 -10.08 8.65
C ILE A 106 6.33 -10.17 9.33
N TYR A 107 5.85 -9.04 9.80
CA TYR A 107 4.55 -8.92 10.42
C TYR A 107 3.76 -7.81 9.73
N ARG A 108 2.44 -7.99 9.68
CA ARG A 108 1.49 -6.99 9.21
C ARG A 108 0.56 -6.60 10.35
N ILE A 109 0.44 -5.30 10.59
CA ILE A 109 -0.55 -4.77 11.55
C ILE A 109 -1.83 -4.50 10.76
N GLU A 110 -2.89 -5.20 11.12
CA GLU A 110 -4.22 -5.05 10.54
C GLU A 110 -5.18 -4.47 11.57
N ASN A 111 -6.07 -3.62 11.12
CA ASN A 111 -7.16 -3.11 11.95
C ASN A 111 -8.44 -3.84 11.58
N LYS A 112 -9.15 -4.34 12.59
CA LYS A 112 -10.51 -4.87 12.47
C LYS A 112 -11.43 -4.07 13.37
N PHE A 113 -12.67 -3.94 12.92
CA PHE A 113 -13.74 -3.33 13.71
C PHE A 113 -14.73 -4.42 14.09
N GLU A 114 -14.96 -4.59 15.39
CA GLU A 114 -15.98 -5.49 15.91
C GLU A 114 -16.82 -4.71 16.92
N ASN A 115 -18.13 -4.71 16.73
CA ASN A 115 -19.08 -4.00 17.61
C ASN A 115 -18.76 -2.52 17.84
N GLY A 116 -18.26 -1.82 16.80
CA GLY A 116 -17.90 -0.42 16.87
C GLY A 116 -16.54 -0.12 17.54
N VAL A 117 -15.83 -1.15 17.97
CA VAL A 117 -14.49 -1.02 18.58
C VAL A 117 -13.42 -1.43 17.58
N ARG A 118 -12.36 -0.61 17.50
CA ARG A 118 -11.21 -0.88 16.65
C ARG A 118 -10.19 -1.75 17.39
N PHE A 119 -9.84 -2.88 16.80
CA PHE A 119 -8.78 -3.75 17.27
C PHE A 119 -7.63 -3.78 16.27
N ALA A 120 -6.38 -3.77 16.76
CA ALA A 120 -5.20 -3.99 15.96
C ALA A 120 -4.71 -5.42 16.17
N PHE A 121 -4.46 -6.12 15.07
CA PHE A 121 -3.94 -7.49 15.06
C PHE A 121 -2.57 -7.50 14.40
N LEU A 122 -1.66 -8.27 14.99
CA LEU A 122 -0.36 -8.54 14.41
C LEU A 122 -0.41 -9.91 13.73
N ASN A 123 -0.45 -9.90 12.41
CA ASN A 123 -0.44 -11.12 11.60
C ASN A 123 0.96 -11.40 11.07
N ASN A 124 1.29 -12.67 10.91
CA ASN A 124 2.48 -13.06 10.16
C ASN A 124 2.33 -12.55 8.72
N GLY A 125 3.34 -11.82 8.24
CA GLY A 125 3.31 -11.21 6.90
C GLY A 125 3.30 -12.23 5.74
N GLY A 126 3.52 -13.52 6.03
CA GLY A 126 3.41 -14.63 5.09
C GLY A 126 4.28 -14.51 3.84
N GLU A 127 4.12 -15.44 2.93
CA GLU A 127 4.77 -15.44 1.61
C GLU A 127 4.21 -14.32 0.71
N SER A 128 2.96 -13.88 0.94
CA SER A 128 2.29 -12.86 0.15
C SER A 128 3.04 -11.53 0.05
N LEU A 129 3.60 -11.08 1.18
CA LEU A 129 4.42 -9.87 1.18
C LEU A 129 5.83 -10.07 0.62
N LYS A 130 6.32 -11.31 0.53
CA LYS A 130 7.68 -11.60 0.05
C LYS A 130 7.81 -11.53 -1.46
N GLN A 131 6.75 -11.78 -2.20
CA GLN A 131 6.76 -11.88 -3.66
C GLN A 131 5.90 -10.80 -4.34
N ALA A 132 5.16 -10.01 -3.57
CA ALA A 132 4.21 -9.06 -4.11
C ALA A 132 4.90 -7.80 -4.65
N THR A 133 4.49 -7.38 -5.83
CA THR A 133 4.66 -5.99 -6.27
C THR A 133 3.59 -5.13 -5.60
N GLU A 134 3.73 -3.78 -5.64
CA GLU A 134 2.66 -2.89 -5.18
C GLU A 134 1.34 -3.19 -5.89
N TYR A 135 1.40 -3.54 -7.18
CA TYR A 135 0.24 -3.91 -7.98
C TYR A 135 -0.41 -5.21 -7.47
N ASP A 136 0.38 -6.24 -7.18
CA ASP A 136 -0.13 -7.51 -6.63
C ASP A 136 -0.88 -7.27 -5.30
N TYR A 137 -0.27 -6.48 -4.43
CA TYR A 137 -0.88 -6.11 -3.15
C TYR A 137 -2.21 -5.37 -3.33
N ILE A 138 -2.25 -4.38 -4.24
CA ILE A 138 -3.47 -3.61 -4.55
C ILE A 138 -4.57 -4.52 -5.14
N PHE A 139 -4.21 -5.40 -6.07
CA PHE A 139 -5.16 -6.35 -6.67
C PHE A 139 -5.72 -7.31 -5.61
N ASN A 140 -4.86 -7.90 -4.78
CA ASN A 140 -5.27 -8.79 -3.69
C ASN A 140 -6.25 -8.08 -2.75
N MET A 141 -5.98 -6.83 -2.38
CA MET A 141 -6.88 -6.06 -1.52
C MET A 141 -8.25 -5.86 -2.15
N VAL A 142 -8.33 -5.42 -3.42
CA VAL A 142 -9.62 -5.23 -4.11
C VAL A 142 -10.35 -6.57 -4.24
N TYR A 143 -9.64 -7.64 -4.62
CA TYR A 143 -10.23 -8.96 -4.76
C TYR A 143 -10.73 -9.52 -3.42
N SER A 144 -10.00 -9.30 -2.34
CA SER A 144 -10.38 -9.75 -0.99
C SER A 144 -11.59 -9.04 -0.41
N LEU A 145 -11.96 -7.86 -0.93
CA LEU A 145 -13.17 -7.13 -0.56
C LEU A 145 -14.42 -7.57 -1.35
N LYS A 146 -14.23 -8.37 -2.39
CA LYS A 146 -15.34 -8.96 -3.15
C LYS A 146 -16.19 -9.83 -2.22
N ASP A 147 -17.51 -9.71 -2.35
CA ASP A 147 -18.51 -10.50 -1.61
C ASP A 147 -18.44 -10.36 -0.07
N LYS A 148 -17.80 -9.28 0.44
CA LYS A 148 -17.77 -8.95 1.87
C LYS A 148 -18.63 -7.75 2.16
N PHE A 149 -19.32 -7.77 3.31
CA PHE A 149 -19.98 -6.57 3.85
C PHE A 149 -18.90 -5.55 4.26
N LEU A 150 -19.01 -4.32 3.76
CA LEU A 150 -18.06 -3.25 4.02
C LEU A 150 -18.64 -2.22 4.98
N SER A 151 -17.92 -1.95 6.05
CA SER A 151 -18.17 -0.77 6.89
C SER A 151 -17.85 0.53 6.14
N LYS A 152 -18.38 1.67 6.59
CA LYS A 152 -18.09 2.99 5.98
C LYS A 152 -16.59 3.27 5.86
N GLN A 153 -15.80 2.85 6.81
CA GLN A 153 -14.34 3.05 6.80
C GLN A 153 -13.63 2.14 5.78
N GLU A 154 -14.09 0.90 5.65
CA GLU A 154 -13.60 -0.02 4.63
C GLU A 154 -13.98 0.45 3.22
N MET A 155 -15.13 1.10 3.04
CA MET A 155 -15.53 1.68 1.76
C MET A 155 -14.60 2.83 1.33
N ILE A 156 -14.22 3.73 2.26
CA ILE A 156 -13.25 4.81 1.99
C ILE A 156 -11.89 4.20 1.59
N PHE A 157 -11.46 3.20 2.34
CA PHE A 157 -10.25 2.47 2.02
C PHE A 157 -10.35 1.79 0.66
N CYS A 158 -11.46 1.09 0.38
CA CYS A 158 -11.76 0.44 -0.89
C CYS A 158 -11.69 1.42 -2.06
N GLY A 159 -12.27 2.61 -1.95
CA GLY A 159 -12.22 3.64 -2.99
C GLY A 159 -10.80 4.05 -3.36
N ASN A 160 -9.93 4.22 -2.36
CA ASN A 160 -8.52 4.56 -2.58
C ASN A 160 -7.74 3.42 -3.26
N VAL A 161 -7.97 2.18 -2.83
CA VAL A 161 -7.28 1.01 -3.40
C VAL A 161 -7.80 0.70 -4.79
N ALA A 162 -9.13 0.78 -5.00
CA ALA A 162 -9.76 0.63 -6.31
C ALA A 162 -9.24 1.66 -7.31
N ARG A 163 -9.07 2.92 -6.89
CA ARG A 163 -8.46 3.96 -7.72
C ARG A 163 -7.07 3.58 -8.18
N LYS A 164 -6.22 3.16 -7.25
CA LYS A 164 -4.85 2.75 -7.58
C LYS A 164 -4.82 1.56 -8.54
N LEU A 165 -5.71 0.57 -8.37
CA LEU A 165 -5.81 -0.57 -9.26
C LEU A 165 -6.19 -0.13 -10.67
N VAL A 166 -7.27 0.64 -10.80
CA VAL A 166 -7.77 1.13 -12.09
C VAL A 166 -6.73 2.00 -12.80
N GLU A 167 -6.16 3.00 -12.10
CA GLU A 167 -5.13 3.88 -12.67
C GLU A 167 -3.88 3.09 -13.09
N SER A 168 -3.40 2.15 -12.29
CA SER A 168 -2.20 1.37 -12.61
C SER A 168 -2.43 0.45 -13.80
N PHE A 169 -3.51 -0.33 -13.79
CA PHE A 169 -3.84 -1.27 -14.87
C PHE A 169 -4.15 -0.56 -16.18
N LEU A 170 -5.02 0.44 -16.15
CA LEU A 170 -5.44 1.14 -17.36
C LEU A 170 -4.34 2.05 -17.93
N SER A 171 -3.50 2.67 -17.09
CA SER A 171 -2.36 3.46 -17.57
C SER A 171 -1.33 2.61 -18.30
N PHE A 172 -1.19 1.34 -17.92
CA PHE A 172 -0.37 0.38 -18.66
C PHE A 172 -0.99 -0.01 -19.99
N LYS A 173 -2.30 -0.30 -20.02
CA LYS A 173 -3.04 -0.69 -21.24
C LYS A 173 -3.24 0.49 -22.21
N PHE A 174 -3.49 1.69 -21.68
CA PHE A 174 -3.83 2.89 -22.44
C PHE A 174 -2.89 4.07 -22.09
N PRO A 175 -1.60 4.01 -22.46
CA PRO A 175 -0.60 4.98 -22.02
C PRO A 175 -0.85 6.41 -22.50
N LYS A 176 -1.60 6.59 -23.58
CA LYS A 176 -1.95 7.93 -24.13
C LYS A 176 -2.97 8.67 -23.26
N GLN A 177 -3.84 7.96 -22.53
CA GLN A 177 -4.89 8.49 -21.67
C GLN A 177 -4.50 8.63 -20.21
N ARG A 178 -3.25 8.35 -19.84
CA ARG A 178 -2.73 8.25 -18.45
C ARG A 178 -3.06 9.44 -17.55
N ALA A 179 -3.23 10.64 -18.11
CA ALA A 179 -3.42 11.85 -17.31
C ALA A 179 -4.87 12.05 -16.83
N ASP A 180 -5.82 11.32 -17.37
CA ASP A 180 -7.26 11.50 -17.10
C ASP A 180 -7.94 10.15 -16.87
N LEU A 181 -8.49 9.97 -15.66
CA LEU A 181 -9.20 8.75 -15.26
C LEU A 181 -10.43 8.48 -16.13
N MET A 182 -11.21 9.51 -16.49
CA MET A 182 -12.39 9.31 -17.34
C MET A 182 -11.97 8.90 -18.76
N ALA A 183 -10.90 9.48 -19.30
CA ALA A 183 -10.36 9.07 -20.60
C ALA A 183 -9.85 7.61 -20.58
N LEU A 184 -9.24 7.16 -19.46
CA LEU A 184 -8.86 5.77 -19.25
C LEU A 184 -10.08 4.83 -19.25
N LEU A 185 -11.13 5.21 -18.49
CA LEU A 185 -12.37 4.42 -18.43
C LEU A 185 -13.09 4.37 -19.78
N ASN A 186 -13.13 5.47 -20.53
CA ASN A 186 -13.71 5.50 -21.88
C ASN A 186 -12.96 4.57 -22.85
N ALA A 187 -11.64 4.51 -22.75
CA ALA A 187 -10.83 3.61 -23.56
C ALA A 187 -11.02 2.13 -23.16
N ALA A 188 -11.22 1.87 -21.87
CA ALA A 188 -11.39 0.52 -21.31
C ALA A 188 -12.78 -0.06 -21.56
N LEU A 189 -13.80 0.76 -21.53
CA LEU A 189 -15.23 0.41 -21.63
C LEU A 189 -15.88 1.25 -22.74
N PRO A 190 -15.58 1.01 -24.03
CA PRO A 190 -16.13 1.79 -25.13
C PRO A 190 -17.62 1.51 -25.35
N GLY A 191 -18.30 2.46 -26.01
CA GLY A 191 -19.73 2.36 -26.38
C GLY A 191 -20.68 2.89 -25.30
N ASP A 192 -21.86 3.32 -25.73
CA ASP A 192 -22.87 3.97 -24.88
C ASP A 192 -23.47 2.99 -23.86
N ASP A 193 -23.49 1.69 -24.16
CA ASP A 193 -23.97 0.64 -23.25
C ASP A 193 -23.16 0.56 -21.95
N ASN A 194 -21.95 1.07 -21.94
CA ASN A 194 -21.06 1.12 -20.78
C ASN A 194 -21.10 2.44 -19.98
N ASP A 195 -21.90 3.41 -20.41
CA ASP A 195 -21.95 4.74 -19.75
C ASP A 195 -22.24 4.65 -18.26
N ILE A 196 -23.22 3.82 -17.88
CA ILE A 196 -23.62 3.64 -16.48
C ILE A 196 -22.47 3.04 -15.65
N VAL A 197 -21.76 2.07 -16.20
CA VAL A 197 -20.64 1.40 -15.52
C VAL A 197 -19.48 2.37 -15.34
N ARG A 198 -19.13 3.13 -16.41
CA ARG A 198 -18.06 4.14 -16.35
C ARG A 198 -18.35 5.21 -15.30
N GLU A 199 -19.55 5.78 -15.33
CA GLU A 199 -19.97 6.80 -14.36
C GLU A 199 -19.98 6.27 -12.93
N ARG A 200 -20.46 5.05 -12.72
CA ARG A 200 -20.48 4.42 -11.40
C ARG A 200 -19.07 4.24 -10.84
N ILE A 201 -18.15 3.65 -11.61
CA ILE A 201 -16.74 3.49 -11.22
C ILE A 201 -16.11 4.86 -10.96
N TYR A 202 -16.28 5.82 -11.87
CA TYR A 202 -15.69 7.15 -11.76
C TYR A 202 -16.16 7.91 -10.51
N LYS A 203 -17.47 7.92 -10.26
CA LYS A 203 -18.06 8.59 -9.09
C LYS A 203 -17.62 7.94 -7.79
N PHE A 204 -17.65 6.62 -7.71
CA PHE A 204 -17.21 5.88 -6.54
C PHE A 204 -15.75 6.22 -6.19
N ILE A 205 -14.85 6.10 -7.14
CA ILE A 205 -13.43 6.40 -6.94
C ILE A 205 -13.22 7.85 -6.50
N ASN A 206 -13.92 8.82 -7.10
CA ASN A 206 -13.75 10.23 -6.77
C ASN A 206 -14.39 10.63 -5.43
N ILE A 207 -15.51 10.02 -5.05
CA ILE A 207 -16.15 10.28 -3.75
C ILE A 207 -15.25 9.79 -2.62
N TYR A 208 -14.79 8.55 -2.70
CA TYR A 208 -14.06 7.90 -1.63
C TYR A 208 -12.55 8.20 -1.60
N SER A 209 -11.97 8.73 -2.69
CA SER A 209 -10.56 9.11 -2.72
C SER A 209 -10.27 10.55 -2.27
N HIS A 210 -11.28 11.36 -1.99
CA HIS A 210 -11.13 12.75 -1.54
C HIS A 210 -11.74 12.96 -0.15
N GLU A 211 -10.89 13.12 0.88
CA GLU A 211 -11.28 13.40 2.28
C GLU A 211 -12.29 14.54 2.44
N LYS A 212 -12.29 15.53 1.56
CA LYS A 212 -13.20 16.70 1.62
C LYS A 212 -14.68 16.38 1.32
N LYS A 213 -15.01 15.17 0.85
CA LYS A 213 -16.37 14.74 0.53
C LYS A 213 -16.95 13.73 1.53
N ILE A 214 -16.24 13.44 2.59
CA ILE A 214 -16.66 12.48 3.64
C ILE A 214 -17.99 12.90 4.29
N ASN A 215 -18.26 14.19 4.42
CA ASN A 215 -19.52 14.71 4.99
C ASN A 215 -20.78 14.26 4.22
N VAL A 216 -20.67 13.96 2.93
CA VAL A 216 -21.78 13.44 2.11
C VAL A 216 -22.14 11.98 2.49
N LEU A 217 -21.18 11.25 3.08
CA LEU A 217 -21.34 9.84 3.46
C LEU A 217 -22.08 9.66 4.80
N GLU A 218 -22.13 10.70 5.63
CA GLU A 218 -22.83 10.66 6.93
C GLU A 218 -24.35 10.55 6.77
N GLU A 219 -24.88 11.04 5.64
CA GLU A 219 -26.32 11.06 5.35
C GLU A 219 -26.80 9.80 4.59
N LEU A 220 -25.91 8.93 4.10
CA LEU A 220 -26.29 7.77 3.32
C LEU A 220 -26.40 6.51 4.18
N ASP A 221 -27.41 5.68 3.85
CA ASP A 221 -27.61 4.37 4.47
C ASP A 221 -26.44 3.44 4.18
N THR A 222 -25.95 2.77 5.22
CA THR A 222 -24.78 1.89 5.13
C THR A 222 -25.05 0.67 4.23
N GLU A 223 -26.27 0.13 4.21
CA GLU A 223 -26.61 -1.01 3.36
C GLU A 223 -26.62 -0.64 1.88
N VAL A 224 -27.14 0.55 1.53
CA VAL A 224 -27.13 1.08 0.16
C VAL A 224 -25.71 1.37 -0.31
N LEU A 225 -24.88 1.89 0.58
CA LEU A 225 -23.46 2.16 0.30
C LEU A 225 -22.67 0.86 0.07
N ASP A 226 -22.93 -0.18 0.88
CA ASP A 226 -22.28 -1.46 0.73
C ASP A 226 -22.65 -2.12 -0.60
N ALA A 227 -23.94 -2.21 -0.92
CA ALA A 227 -24.41 -2.76 -2.19
C ALA A 227 -23.80 -2.03 -3.41
N THR A 228 -23.67 -0.70 -3.33
CA THR A 228 -23.02 0.11 -4.36
C THR A 228 -21.53 -0.22 -4.46
N SER A 229 -20.85 -0.35 -3.32
CA SER A 229 -19.42 -0.68 -3.27
C SER A 229 -19.14 -2.06 -3.88
N GLN A 230 -19.95 -3.07 -3.52
CA GLN A 230 -19.82 -4.41 -4.10
C GLN A 230 -20.05 -4.42 -5.60
N THR A 231 -21.04 -3.67 -6.07
CA THR A 231 -21.29 -3.54 -7.52
C THR A 231 -20.07 -2.95 -8.23
N VAL A 232 -19.46 -1.89 -7.68
CA VAL A 232 -18.28 -1.25 -8.28
C VAL A 232 -17.06 -2.16 -8.24
N ILE A 233 -16.82 -2.88 -7.15
CA ILE A 233 -15.73 -3.86 -7.06
C ILE A 233 -15.88 -4.91 -8.16
N ASN A 234 -17.08 -5.46 -8.34
CA ASN A 234 -17.36 -6.45 -9.37
C ASN A 234 -17.21 -5.86 -10.79
N ASP A 235 -17.65 -4.64 -11.03
CA ASP A 235 -17.46 -3.95 -12.32
C ASP A 235 -15.97 -3.77 -12.64
N ILE A 236 -15.16 -3.35 -11.66
CA ILE A 236 -13.71 -3.17 -11.84
C ILE A 236 -13.03 -4.51 -12.13
N LEU A 237 -13.33 -5.55 -11.35
CA LEU A 237 -12.74 -6.88 -11.55
C LEU A 237 -13.15 -7.48 -12.90
N LYS A 238 -14.43 -7.28 -13.30
CA LYS A 238 -14.91 -7.69 -14.61
C LYS A 238 -14.20 -6.94 -15.74
N MET A 239 -14.06 -5.63 -15.63
CA MET A 239 -13.33 -4.81 -16.60
C MET A 239 -11.87 -5.30 -16.76
N VAL A 240 -11.17 -5.59 -15.65
CA VAL A 240 -9.81 -6.14 -15.71
C VAL A 240 -9.79 -7.49 -16.43
N LYS A 241 -10.75 -8.36 -16.13
CA LYS A 241 -10.90 -9.67 -16.79
C LYS A 241 -11.18 -9.56 -18.29
N ASP A 242 -12.13 -8.72 -18.67
CA ASP A 242 -12.54 -8.55 -20.06
C ASP A 242 -11.40 -7.94 -20.92
N LEU A 243 -10.57 -7.07 -20.32
CA LEU A 243 -9.42 -6.47 -21.02
C LEU A 243 -8.18 -7.38 -21.06
N ASP A 244 -8.01 -8.27 -20.09
CA ASP A 244 -6.90 -9.21 -20.02
C ASP A 244 -7.22 -10.41 -19.11
N GLU A 245 -7.90 -11.38 -19.66
CA GLU A 245 -8.31 -12.59 -18.93
C GLU A 245 -7.11 -13.40 -18.41
N ARG A 246 -6.01 -13.46 -19.17
CA ARG A 246 -4.80 -14.17 -18.71
C ARG A 246 -4.18 -13.51 -17.49
N HIS A 247 -4.08 -12.18 -17.53
CA HIS A 247 -3.58 -11.41 -16.40
C HIS A 247 -4.49 -11.59 -15.18
N TYR A 248 -5.81 -11.43 -15.36
CA TYR A 248 -6.78 -11.59 -14.29
C TYR A 248 -6.67 -12.97 -13.63
N ASN A 249 -6.68 -14.04 -14.42
CA ASN A 249 -6.61 -15.41 -13.89
C ASN A 249 -5.28 -15.67 -13.15
N ALA A 250 -4.15 -15.18 -13.66
CA ALA A 250 -2.87 -15.28 -12.97
C ALA A 250 -2.85 -14.55 -11.62
N MET A 251 -3.50 -13.38 -11.54
CA MET A 251 -3.63 -12.63 -10.29
C MET A 251 -4.54 -13.35 -9.29
N VAL A 252 -5.68 -13.90 -9.75
CA VAL A 252 -6.60 -14.66 -8.90
C VAL A 252 -5.93 -15.92 -8.34
N GLU A 253 -5.25 -16.69 -9.19
CA GLU A 253 -4.50 -17.88 -8.75
C GLU A 253 -3.47 -17.55 -7.67
N LYS A 254 -2.81 -16.40 -7.78
CA LYS A 254 -1.85 -15.92 -6.79
C LYS A 254 -2.54 -15.59 -5.46
N VAL A 255 -3.68 -14.90 -5.49
CA VAL A 255 -4.46 -14.57 -4.29
C VAL A 255 -5.00 -15.81 -3.60
N GLU A 256 -5.54 -16.76 -4.36
CA GLU A 256 -6.12 -18.00 -3.81
C GLU A 256 -5.06 -18.89 -3.15
N LYS A 257 -3.86 -18.94 -3.68
CA LYS A 257 -2.74 -19.65 -3.04
C LYS A 257 -2.36 -19.03 -1.69
N GLU A 258 -2.43 -17.71 -1.59
CA GLU A 258 -2.13 -16.98 -0.34
C GLU A 258 -3.18 -17.18 0.76
N LEU A 259 -4.41 -17.58 0.40
CA LEU A 259 -5.49 -17.84 1.36
C LEU A 259 -5.45 -19.27 1.93
N VAL A 260 -4.67 -20.16 1.33
CA VAL A 260 -4.56 -21.59 1.73
C VAL A 260 -3.34 -21.85 2.64
N ASP A 261 -2.33 -20.98 2.61
CA ASP A 261 -1.13 -21.00 3.45
C ASP A 261 -1.32 -20.16 4.74
#